data_04e9dc77d500afe3c9d48969605306cf
#
_entry.id   04e9dc77d500afe3c9d48969605306cf
#
_cell.length_a   1.000
_cell.length_b   1.000
_cell.length_c   1.000
_cell.angle_alpha   90.00
_cell.angle_beta   90.00
_cell.angle_gamma   90.00
#
_symmetry.space_group_name_H-M   'P 1'
#
loop_
_entity.id
_entity.type
_entity.pdbx_description
1 polymer ?
#
loop_
_entity_poly.entity_id
_entity_poly.type
_entity_poly.pdbx_seq_one_letter_code
_entity_poly.pdbx_strand_id
1 'polypeptide(L)'
;NVATVLMVAPVAIEICKKLKTNPIPFIISIAVSSNLQGAATLVGDTTAIMLGSALDMSFLDFIWYQGKPGMFFMVELGAVLSALIVYFTFRKEKGSIPKSGELTEVTDYVPTVLLFGAIGLLILASFAPESWNLPNETNGLICCALLVVGLVYNYMLKKDVEAVMGPLKAIDLETLGLLVGLFLMIGGISHEGVIDALAQL
;
A
#
# COMPACT_ATOMS: atom_id res chain seq x y z
N ASN A 1 -0.53 1.56 -3.62
CA ASN A 1 -0.27 2.61 -4.61
C ASN A 1 -1.24 2.57 -5.78
N VAL A 2 -1.16 1.54 -6.64
CA VAL A 2 -1.97 1.43 -7.86
C VAL A 2 -3.46 1.49 -7.55
N ALA A 3 -3.94 0.69 -6.59
CA ALA A 3 -5.35 0.68 -6.19
C ALA A 3 -5.83 2.05 -5.71
N THR A 4 -5.01 2.77 -4.92
CA THR A 4 -5.34 4.11 -4.45
C THR A 4 -5.49 5.09 -5.61
N VAL A 5 -4.56 5.06 -6.57
CA VAL A 5 -4.63 5.91 -7.76
C VAL A 5 -5.86 5.58 -8.60
N LEU A 6 -6.12 4.30 -8.84
CA LEU A 6 -7.28 3.86 -9.64
C LEU A 6 -8.62 4.25 -9.00
N MET A 7 -8.72 4.28 -7.67
CA MET A 7 -9.94 4.70 -6.97
C MET A 7 -10.10 6.23 -6.91
N VAL A 8 -9.02 6.96 -6.65
CA VAL A 8 -9.10 8.40 -6.37
C VAL A 8 -9.03 9.24 -7.65
N ALA A 9 -8.25 8.80 -8.67
CA ALA A 9 -8.08 9.58 -9.90
C ALA A 9 -9.39 9.83 -10.67
N PRO A 10 -10.31 8.85 -10.86
CA PRO A 10 -11.59 9.11 -11.53
C PRO A 10 -12.42 10.15 -10.81
N VAL A 11 -12.45 10.13 -9.47
CA VAL A 11 -13.17 11.11 -8.65
C VAL A 11 -12.57 12.50 -8.83
N ALA A 12 -11.23 12.60 -8.79
CA ALA A 12 -10.53 13.85 -9.02
C ALA A 12 -10.80 14.43 -10.43
N ILE A 13 -10.80 13.57 -11.46
CA ILE A 13 -11.12 13.96 -12.84
C ILE A 13 -12.54 14.52 -12.93
N GLU A 14 -13.51 13.87 -12.29
CA GLU A 14 -14.89 14.33 -12.32
C GLU A 14 -15.07 15.68 -11.62
N ILE A 15 -14.42 15.86 -10.47
CA ILE A 15 -14.38 17.14 -9.75
C ILE A 15 -13.74 18.21 -10.63
N CYS A 16 -12.60 17.94 -11.25
CA CYS A 16 -11.93 18.89 -12.15
C CYS A 16 -12.78 19.28 -13.36
N LYS A 17 -13.52 18.31 -13.95
CA LYS A 17 -14.49 18.60 -15.03
C LYS A 17 -15.58 19.54 -14.57
N LYS A 18 -16.16 19.32 -13.37
CA LYS A 18 -17.19 20.22 -12.79
C LYS A 18 -16.65 21.61 -12.50
N LEU A 19 -15.41 21.72 -12.07
CA LEU A 19 -14.72 22.99 -11.79
C LEU A 19 -14.12 23.65 -13.04
N LYS A 20 -14.15 22.99 -14.20
CA LYS A 20 -13.49 23.41 -15.44
C LYS A 20 -11.99 23.69 -15.26
N THR A 21 -11.34 22.91 -14.39
CA THR A 21 -9.92 23.02 -14.07
C THR A 21 -9.13 21.88 -14.73
N ASN A 22 -7.83 22.09 -14.99
CA ASN A 22 -6.98 21.06 -15.57
C ASN A 22 -6.77 19.90 -14.58
N PRO A 23 -7.14 18.64 -14.91
CA PRO A 23 -7.01 17.51 -14.01
C PRO A 23 -5.56 17.00 -13.87
N ILE A 24 -4.66 17.30 -14.81
CA ILE A 24 -3.32 16.73 -14.87
C ILE A 24 -2.51 16.95 -13.58
N PRO A 25 -2.41 18.19 -13.02
CA PRO A 25 -1.65 18.40 -11.79
C PRO A 25 -2.22 17.63 -10.60
N PHE A 26 -3.56 17.47 -10.52
CA PHE A 26 -4.21 16.71 -9.44
C PHE A 26 -3.89 15.23 -9.54
N ILE A 27 -3.93 14.65 -10.75
CA ILE A 27 -3.60 13.23 -10.98
C ILE A 27 -2.14 12.96 -10.65
N ILE A 28 -1.22 13.84 -11.09
CA ILE A 28 0.21 13.74 -10.76
C ILE A 28 0.41 13.79 -9.25
N SER A 29 -0.25 14.73 -8.55
CA SER A 29 -0.14 14.85 -7.10
C SER A 29 -0.65 13.60 -6.38
N ILE A 30 -1.76 13.01 -6.84
CA ILE A 30 -2.31 11.75 -6.29
C ILE A 30 -1.31 10.61 -6.49
N ALA A 31 -0.76 10.46 -7.71
CA ALA A 31 0.18 9.39 -8.02
C ALA A 31 1.47 9.50 -7.20
N VAL A 32 2.05 10.70 -7.12
CA VAL A 32 3.28 10.96 -6.33
C VAL A 32 3.04 10.72 -4.85
N SER A 33 1.93 11.22 -4.29
CA SER A 33 1.60 11.06 -2.88
C SER A 33 1.33 9.58 -2.54
N SER A 34 0.64 8.86 -3.43
CA SER A 34 0.38 7.43 -3.24
C SER A 34 1.66 6.60 -3.24
N ASN A 35 2.59 6.87 -4.15
CA ASN A 35 3.88 6.18 -4.20
C ASN A 35 4.75 6.51 -2.97
N LEU A 36 4.81 7.79 -2.58
CA LEU A 36 5.56 8.21 -1.41
C LEU A 36 5.05 7.49 -0.16
N GLN A 37 3.73 7.53 0.08
CA GLN A 37 3.13 6.92 1.26
C GLN A 37 3.22 5.38 1.25
N GLY A 38 3.30 4.76 0.07
CA GLY A 38 3.50 3.32 -0.06
C GLY A 38 4.79 2.82 0.58
N ALA A 39 5.86 3.62 0.55
CA ALA A 39 7.13 3.26 1.15
C ALA A 39 7.17 3.39 2.69
N ALA A 40 6.12 3.93 3.32
CA ALA A 40 6.10 4.19 4.78
C ALA A 40 6.03 2.90 5.62
N THR A 41 5.44 1.83 5.09
CA THR A 41 5.21 0.59 5.83
C THR A 41 5.57 -0.64 5.02
N LEU A 42 5.83 -1.76 5.72
CA LEU A 42 6.20 -3.05 5.11
C LEU A 42 5.24 -3.51 4.00
N VAL A 43 3.94 -3.23 4.14
CA VAL A 43 2.90 -3.72 3.21
C VAL A 43 2.38 -2.64 2.26
N GLY A 44 2.94 -1.45 2.30
CA GLY A 44 2.44 -0.31 1.54
C GLY A 44 2.84 -0.33 0.06
N ASP A 45 4.01 -0.87 -0.26
CA ASP A 45 4.55 -0.93 -1.62
C ASP A 45 5.43 -2.17 -1.82
N THR A 46 5.58 -2.57 -3.09
CA THR A 46 6.43 -3.70 -3.49
C THR A 46 7.89 -3.51 -3.11
N THR A 47 8.40 -2.29 -3.22
CA THR A 47 9.78 -1.95 -2.81
C THR A 47 9.98 -2.09 -1.30
N ALA A 48 9.00 -1.71 -0.50
CA ALA A 48 9.03 -1.88 0.95
C ALA A 48 9.00 -3.37 1.34
N ILE A 49 8.17 -4.19 0.65
CA ILE A 49 8.13 -5.64 0.84
C ILE A 49 9.48 -6.27 0.50
N MET A 50 10.11 -5.88 -0.61
CA MET A 50 11.43 -6.38 -1.01
C MET A 50 12.49 -6.03 0.02
N LEU A 51 12.52 -4.79 0.50
CA LEU A 51 13.45 -4.34 1.53
C LEU A 51 13.25 -5.12 2.84
N GLY A 52 12.01 -5.24 3.28
CA GLY A 52 11.66 -5.98 4.50
C GLY A 52 12.06 -7.44 4.43
N SER A 53 11.82 -8.09 3.28
CA SER A 53 12.21 -9.48 3.05
C SER A 53 13.74 -9.66 3.00
N ALA A 54 14.47 -8.73 2.37
CA ALA A 54 15.93 -8.81 2.25
C ALA A 54 16.67 -8.59 3.57
N LEU A 55 16.07 -7.85 4.50
CA LEU A 55 16.65 -7.49 5.80
C LEU A 55 15.94 -8.21 6.98
N ASP A 56 15.04 -9.16 6.71
CA ASP A 56 14.21 -9.85 7.72
C ASP A 56 13.53 -8.88 8.69
N MET A 57 12.99 -7.75 8.14
CA MET A 57 12.36 -6.71 8.95
C MET A 57 10.92 -7.08 9.28
N SER A 58 10.54 -6.84 10.53
CA SER A 58 9.14 -6.88 10.99
C SER A 58 8.38 -5.61 10.57
N PHE A 59 7.05 -5.62 10.74
CA PHE A 59 6.22 -4.44 10.47
C PHE A 59 6.63 -3.21 11.30
N LEU A 60 7.00 -3.42 12.57
CA LEU A 60 7.42 -2.35 13.47
C LEU A 60 8.81 -1.81 13.18
N ASP A 61 9.68 -2.58 12.53
CA ASP A 61 11.02 -2.11 12.16
C ASP A 61 10.97 -0.96 11.15
N PHE A 62 9.89 -0.85 10.38
CA PHE A 62 9.66 0.32 9.54
C PHE A 62 9.43 1.59 10.35
N ILE A 63 8.88 1.49 11.57
CA ILE A 63 8.65 2.61 12.49
C ILE A 63 9.89 2.84 13.35
N TRP A 64 10.44 1.77 13.95
CA TRP A 64 11.57 1.87 14.87
C TRP A 64 12.57 0.75 14.63
N TYR A 65 13.72 1.08 14.07
CA TYR A 65 14.74 0.11 13.69
C TYR A 65 16.02 0.31 14.50
N GLN A 66 16.48 -0.73 15.22
CA GLN A 66 17.72 -0.73 16.01
C GLN A 66 17.86 0.48 16.94
N GLY A 67 16.78 0.90 17.61
CA GLY A 67 16.79 2.03 18.54
C GLY A 67 16.78 3.41 17.87
N LYS A 68 16.54 3.49 16.55
CA LYS A 68 16.45 4.73 15.76
C LYS A 68 15.11 4.83 15.05
N PRO A 69 14.65 6.06 14.72
CA PRO A 69 13.51 6.26 13.85
C PRO A 69 13.70 5.55 12.52
N GLY A 70 12.74 4.70 12.15
CA GLY A 70 12.77 3.93 10.93
C GLY A 70 12.33 4.72 9.70
N MET A 71 12.15 4.00 8.59
CA MET A 71 11.79 4.57 7.28
C MET A 71 10.46 5.33 7.33
N PHE A 72 9.51 4.90 8.16
CA PHE A 72 8.22 5.57 8.35
C PHE A 72 8.38 7.08 8.58
N PHE A 73 9.21 7.50 9.54
CA PHE A 73 9.37 8.92 9.85
C PHE A 73 10.03 9.71 8.72
N MET A 74 10.93 9.10 7.97
CA MET A 74 11.55 9.76 6.82
C MET A 74 10.54 9.97 5.69
N VAL A 75 9.68 8.99 5.45
CA VAL A 75 8.60 9.09 4.47
C VAL A 75 7.57 10.11 4.90
N GLU A 76 7.17 10.14 6.18
CA GLU A 76 6.23 11.13 6.71
C GLU A 76 6.78 12.57 6.61
N LEU A 77 8.07 12.75 6.85
CA LEU A 77 8.71 14.05 6.61
C LEU A 77 8.58 14.46 5.14
N GLY A 78 8.85 13.53 4.22
CA GLY A 78 8.65 13.72 2.78
C GLY A 78 7.19 14.02 2.43
N ALA A 79 6.24 13.33 3.07
CA ALA A 79 4.81 13.55 2.87
C ALA A 79 4.38 14.96 3.30
N VAL A 80 4.88 15.45 4.45
CA VAL A 80 4.61 16.84 4.90
C VAL A 80 5.16 17.84 3.89
N LEU A 81 6.40 17.65 3.41
CA LEU A 81 7.00 18.52 2.40
C LEU A 81 6.21 18.48 1.08
N SER A 82 5.83 17.29 0.62
CA SER A 82 4.98 17.11 -0.56
C SER A 82 3.62 17.82 -0.40
N ALA A 83 2.97 17.65 0.76
CA ALA A 83 1.71 18.32 1.06
C ALA A 83 1.84 19.85 1.03
N LEU A 84 2.94 20.40 1.53
CA LEU A 84 3.23 21.82 1.45
C LEU A 84 3.38 22.29 -0.02
N ILE A 85 4.12 21.54 -0.85
CA ILE A 85 4.28 21.85 -2.27
C ILE A 85 2.92 21.84 -2.97
N VAL A 86 2.11 20.80 -2.76
CA VAL A 86 0.75 20.68 -3.31
C VAL A 86 -0.12 21.84 -2.83
N TYR A 87 -0.08 22.18 -1.54
CA TYR A 87 -0.82 23.32 -1.00
C TYR A 87 -0.44 24.64 -1.68
N PHE A 88 0.85 24.93 -1.81
CA PHE A 88 1.31 26.15 -2.48
C PHE A 88 0.97 26.19 -3.97
N THR A 89 0.99 25.04 -4.65
CA THR A 89 0.65 24.91 -6.06
C THR A 89 -0.83 25.21 -6.29
N PHE A 90 -1.72 24.64 -5.46
CA PHE A 90 -3.17 24.74 -5.66
C PHE A 90 -3.86 25.85 -4.86
N ARG A 91 -3.15 26.58 -3.99
CA ARG A 91 -3.76 27.64 -3.14
C ARG A 91 -4.44 28.77 -3.93
N LYS A 92 -4.11 28.93 -5.20
CA LYS A 92 -4.71 29.93 -6.09
C LYS A 92 -5.98 29.43 -6.79
N GLU A 93 -6.21 28.14 -6.82
CA GLU A 93 -7.41 27.51 -7.39
C GLU A 93 -8.58 27.69 -6.42
N LYS A 94 -9.36 28.76 -6.62
CA LYS A 94 -10.52 29.11 -5.79
C LYS A 94 -11.85 28.68 -6.42
N GLY A 95 -11.92 27.47 -6.95
CA GLY A 95 -13.17 26.91 -7.46
C GLY A 95 -14.13 26.59 -6.32
N SER A 96 -15.38 27.08 -6.37
CA SER A 96 -16.42 26.63 -5.46
C SER A 96 -16.94 25.26 -5.93
N ILE A 97 -16.78 24.25 -5.11
CA ILE A 97 -17.35 22.92 -5.38
C ILE A 97 -18.85 23.03 -5.15
N PRO A 98 -19.70 22.83 -6.17
CA PRO A 98 -21.13 22.77 -5.94
C PRO A 98 -21.41 21.59 -4.99
N LYS A 99 -22.11 21.86 -3.89
CA LYS A 99 -22.60 20.84 -2.96
C LYS A 99 -23.72 20.01 -3.61
N SER A 100 -23.40 19.28 -4.65
CA SER A 100 -24.29 18.29 -5.25
C SER A 100 -23.65 16.92 -5.09
N GLY A 101 -23.62 16.43 -3.87
CA GLY A 101 -23.24 15.09 -3.58
C GLY A 101 -24.41 14.40 -2.93
N GLU A 102 -24.98 13.42 -3.58
CA GLU A 102 -25.68 12.36 -2.85
C GLU A 102 -24.65 11.82 -1.86
N LEU A 103 -24.97 11.93 -0.57
CA LEU A 103 -24.17 11.32 0.47
C LEU A 103 -24.22 9.80 0.23
N THR A 104 -23.13 9.24 -0.21
CA THR A 104 -23.01 7.78 -0.34
C THR A 104 -23.07 7.20 1.05
N GLU A 105 -24.18 6.53 1.39
CA GLU A 105 -24.30 5.81 2.65
C GLU A 105 -23.32 4.62 2.64
N VAL A 106 -22.47 4.56 3.66
CA VAL A 106 -21.59 3.41 3.86
C VAL A 106 -22.44 2.25 4.35
N THR A 107 -22.70 1.29 3.48
CA THR A 107 -23.57 0.13 3.78
C THR A 107 -22.81 -1.04 4.38
N ASP A 108 -21.48 -1.10 4.23
CA ASP A 108 -20.67 -2.22 4.71
C ASP A 108 -19.36 -1.71 5.35
N TYR A 109 -19.18 -2.03 6.62
CA TYR A 109 -17.97 -1.69 7.40
C TYR A 109 -16.96 -2.83 7.47
N VAL A 110 -17.27 -4.03 6.95
CA VAL A 110 -16.38 -5.19 7.06
C VAL A 110 -15.04 -4.99 6.36
N PRO A 111 -14.95 -4.39 5.16
CA PRO A 111 -13.66 -4.06 4.55
C PRO A 111 -12.78 -3.18 5.44
N THR A 112 -13.40 -2.21 6.12
CA THR A 112 -12.70 -1.31 7.06
C THR A 112 -12.18 -2.09 8.28
N VAL A 113 -13.01 -2.98 8.84
CA VAL A 113 -12.61 -3.83 9.99
C VAL A 113 -11.50 -4.79 9.58
N LEU A 114 -11.56 -5.38 8.38
CA LEU A 114 -10.49 -6.25 7.86
C LEU A 114 -9.18 -5.49 7.67
N LEU A 115 -9.23 -4.24 7.17
CA LEU A 115 -8.05 -3.41 7.00
C LEU A 115 -7.39 -3.09 8.35
N PHE A 116 -8.14 -2.58 9.32
CA PHE A 116 -7.60 -2.29 10.65
C PHE A 116 -7.21 -3.57 11.40
N GLY A 117 -7.92 -4.66 11.18
CA GLY A 117 -7.57 -5.99 11.68
C GLY A 117 -6.23 -6.47 11.13
N ALA A 118 -5.97 -6.27 9.85
CA ALA A 118 -4.68 -6.60 9.23
C ALA A 118 -3.53 -5.82 9.89
N ILE A 119 -3.67 -4.50 10.00
CA ILE A 119 -2.67 -3.65 10.64
C ILE A 119 -2.45 -4.09 12.10
N GLY A 120 -3.53 -4.31 12.85
CA GLY A 120 -3.45 -4.76 14.24
C GLY A 120 -2.74 -6.10 14.41
N LEU A 121 -3.05 -7.08 13.55
CA LEU A 121 -2.42 -8.41 13.59
C LEU A 121 -0.94 -8.35 13.20
N LEU A 122 -0.56 -7.52 12.22
CA LEU A 122 0.84 -7.31 11.84
C LEU A 122 1.64 -6.67 12.99
N ILE A 123 1.05 -5.69 13.68
CA ILE A 123 1.65 -5.09 14.87
C ILE A 123 1.79 -6.13 15.98
N LEU A 124 0.74 -6.92 16.26
CA LEU A 124 0.80 -7.97 17.27
C LEU A 124 1.84 -9.04 16.94
N ALA A 125 1.95 -9.45 15.68
CA ALA A 125 2.97 -10.38 15.23
C ALA A 125 4.40 -9.84 15.45
N SER A 126 4.60 -8.54 15.31
CA SER A 126 5.90 -7.90 15.57
C SER A 126 6.30 -7.87 17.05
N PHE A 127 5.34 -8.01 17.96
CA PHE A 127 5.59 -8.15 19.41
C PHE A 127 5.70 -9.60 19.86
N ALA A 128 5.54 -10.55 18.96
CA ALA A 128 5.61 -11.98 19.33
C ALA A 128 7.01 -12.32 19.83
N PRO A 129 7.13 -13.00 20.98
CA PRO A 129 8.42 -13.40 21.51
C PRO A 129 9.07 -14.45 20.58
N GLU A 130 10.40 -14.43 20.47
CA GLU A 130 11.19 -15.38 19.67
C GLU A 130 10.90 -16.87 20.04
N SER A 131 10.44 -17.10 21.28
CA SER A 131 10.04 -18.43 21.75
C SER A 131 8.86 -19.05 20.98
N TRP A 132 8.08 -18.26 20.27
CA TRP A 132 6.96 -18.75 19.44
C TRP A 132 7.43 -19.28 18.08
N ASN A 133 8.70 -19.03 17.75
CA ASN A 133 9.34 -19.55 16.53
C ASN A 133 8.48 -19.35 15.28
N LEU A 134 7.89 -18.13 15.14
CA LEU A 134 7.04 -17.79 14.02
C LEU A 134 7.84 -17.81 12.72
N PRO A 135 7.29 -18.37 11.64
CA PRO A 135 7.97 -18.35 10.35
C PRO A 135 8.15 -16.90 9.85
N ASN A 136 9.20 -16.65 9.07
CA ASN A 136 9.47 -15.33 8.48
C ASN A 136 8.31 -14.84 7.59
N GLU A 137 7.53 -15.79 7.04
CA GLU A 137 6.36 -15.53 6.20
C GLU A 137 5.09 -15.17 6.99
N THR A 138 5.14 -15.03 8.31
CA THR A 138 3.97 -14.78 9.17
C THR A 138 3.15 -13.57 8.69
N ASN A 139 3.81 -12.50 8.28
CA ASN A 139 3.13 -11.30 7.75
C ASN A 139 2.29 -11.62 6.51
N GLY A 140 2.84 -12.40 5.58
CA GLY A 140 2.14 -12.88 4.39
C GLY A 140 0.96 -13.80 4.73
N LEU A 141 1.16 -14.73 5.69
CA LEU A 141 0.12 -15.66 6.15
C LEU A 141 -1.07 -14.91 6.78
N ILE A 142 -0.82 -13.86 7.58
CA ILE A 142 -1.86 -13.01 8.16
C ILE A 142 -2.68 -12.36 7.03
N CYS A 143 -2.03 -11.76 6.04
CA CYS A 143 -2.69 -11.13 4.91
C CYS A 143 -3.52 -12.13 4.10
N CYS A 144 -2.98 -13.33 3.81
CA CYS A 144 -3.69 -14.40 3.12
C CYS A 144 -4.91 -14.90 3.91
N ALA A 145 -4.77 -15.09 5.22
CA ALA A 145 -5.88 -15.51 6.07
C ALA A 145 -7.03 -14.49 6.06
N LEU A 146 -6.70 -13.20 6.19
CA LEU A 146 -7.71 -12.14 6.14
C LEU A 146 -8.35 -11.99 4.75
N LEU A 147 -7.59 -12.22 3.68
CA LEU A 147 -8.14 -12.29 2.33
C LEU A 147 -9.21 -13.40 2.23
N VAL A 148 -8.87 -14.61 2.72
CA VAL A 148 -9.83 -15.74 2.72
C VAL A 148 -11.07 -15.41 3.55
N VAL A 149 -10.91 -14.80 4.72
CA VAL A 149 -12.05 -14.36 5.56
C VAL A 149 -12.91 -13.36 4.80
N GLY A 150 -12.32 -12.37 4.13
CA GLY A 150 -13.03 -11.39 3.33
C GLY A 150 -13.80 -12.00 2.15
N LEU A 151 -13.18 -12.98 1.45
CA LEU A 151 -13.83 -13.70 0.34
C LEU A 151 -15.01 -14.54 0.83
N VAL A 152 -14.82 -15.28 1.93
CA VAL A 152 -15.89 -16.09 2.54
C VAL A 152 -17.05 -15.20 2.99
N TYR A 153 -16.76 -14.08 3.65
CA TYR A 153 -17.78 -13.10 4.04
C TYR A 153 -18.57 -12.57 2.84
N ASN A 154 -17.88 -12.15 1.78
CA ASN A 154 -18.53 -11.67 0.55
C ASN A 154 -19.42 -12.73 -0.08
N TYR A 155 -18.94 -13.99 -0.11
CA TYR A 155 -19.72 -15.12 -0.62
C TYR A 155 -20.99 -15.36 0.21
N MET A 156 -20.86 -15.36 1.56
CA MET A 156 -21.99 -15.59 2.45
C MET A 156 -23.06 -14.48 2.35
N LEU A 157 -22.61 -13.22 2.14
CA LEU A 157 -23.52 -12.08 2.08
C LEU A 157 -24.27 -12.01 0.74
N LYS A 158 -23.57 -12.19 -0.36
CA LYS A 158 -24.13 -12.02 -1.71
C LYS A 158 -24.60 -13.32 -2.34
N LYS A 159 -24.18 -14.47 -1.81
CA LYS A 159 -24.48 -15.81 -2.34
C LYS A 159 -24.23 -15.95 -3.85
N ASP A 160 -23.27 -15.16 -4.36
CA ASP A 160 -22.94 -15.09 -5.77
C ASP A 160 -21.42 -15.36 -5.95
N VAL A 161 -21.10 -16.20 -6.92
CA VAL A 161 -19.72 -16.54 -7.28
C VAL A 161 -18.98 -15.30 -7.80
N GLU A 162 -19.68 -14.37 -8.42
CA GLU A 162 -19.09 -13.13 -8.94
C GLU A 162 -18.58 -12.22 -7.82
N ALA A 163 -19.19 -12.28 -6.63
CA ALA A 163 -18.72 -11.58 -5.43
C ALA A 163 -17.35 -12.05 -4.93
N VAL A 164 -16.97 -13.29 -5.24
CA VAL A 164 -15.63 -13.86 -4.95
C VAL A 164 -14.69 -13.62 -6.11
N MET A 165 -15.16 -13.79 -7.34
CA MET A 165 -14.34 -13.65 -8.54
C MET A 165 -13.94 -12.19 -8.80
N GLY A 166 -14.75 -11.21 -8.41
CA GLY A 166 -14.43 -9.79 -8.57
C GLY A 166 -13.11 -9.40 -7.87
N PRO A 167 -12.99 -9.56 -6.55
CA PRO A 167 -11.75 -9.31 -5.82
C PRO A 167 -10.55 -10.14 -6.31
N LEU A 168 -10.77 -11.41 -6.69
CA LEU A 168 -9.71 -12.26 -7.22
C LEU A 168 -9.19 -11.78 -8.58
N LYS A 169 -10.06 -11.31 -9.46
CA LYS A 169 -9.68 -10.70 -10.75
C LYS A 169 -8.97 -9.35 -10.59
N ALA A 170 -9.14 -8.69 -9.46
CA ALA A 170 -8.45 -7.44 -9.13
C ALA A 170 -7.01 -7.67 -8.65
N ILE A 171 -6.59 -8.92 -8.44
CA ILE A 171 -5.19 -9.25 -8.12
C ILE A 171 -4.33 -8.94 -9.35
N ASP A 172 -3.35 -8.08 -9.15
CA ASP A 172 -2.39 -7.69 -10.18
C ASP A 172 -1.33 -8.78 -10.37
N LEU A 173 -1.66 -9.75 -11.24
CA LEU A 173 -0.78 -10.86 -11.56
C LEU A 173 0.49 -10.42 -12.31
N GLU A 174 0.43 -9.29 -13.04
CA GLU A 174 1.59 -8.73 -13.74
C GLU A 174 2.63 -8.23 -12.73
N THR A 175 2.21 -7.48 -11.73
CA THR A 175 3.09 -7.03 -10.64
C THR A 175 3.63 -8.21 -9.83
N LEU A 176 2.82 -9.24 -9.55
CA LEU A 176 3.29 -10.45 -8.88
C LEU A 176 4.34 -11.19 -9.72
N GLY A 177 4.10 -11.34 -11.03
CA GLY A 177 5.06 -11.95 -11.95
C GLY A 177 6.37 -11.18 -12.03
N LEU A 178 6.30 -9.84 -12.05
CA LEU A 178 7.47 -8.98 -12.01
C LEU A 178 8.26 -9.15 -10.71
N LEU A 179 7.59 -9.20 -9.56
CA LEU A 179 8.25 -9.42 -8.26
C LEU A 179 8.97 -10.77 -8.21
N VAL A 180 8.30 -11.85 -8.62
CA VAL A 180 8.91 -13.18 -8.68
C VAL A 180 10.14 -13.15 -9.60
N GLY A 181 10.03 -12.53 -10.79
CA GLY A 181 11.15 -12.37 -11.70
C GLY A 181 12.32 -11.59 -11.10
N LEU A 182 12.04 -10.49 -10.39
CA LEU A 182 13.06 -9.70 -9.71
C LEU A 182 13.75 -10.50 -8.59
N PHE A 183 13.01 -11.21 -7.75
CA PHE A 183 13.61 -12.05 -6.70
C PHE A 183 14.48 -13.16 -7.26
N LEU A 184 14.05 -13.82 -8.35
CA LEU A 184 14.85 -14.84 -9.03
C LEU A 184 16.13 -14.23 -9.63
N MET A 185 16.03 -13.06 -10.22
CA MET A 185 17.16 -12.37 -10.82
C MET A 185 18.17 -11.92 -9.76
N ILE A 186 17.69 -11.28 -8.69
CA ILE A 186 18.52 -10.83 -7.56
C ILE A 186 19.17 -12.04 -6.88
N GLY A 187 18.42 -13.11 -6.62
CA GLY A 187 18.93 -14.35 -6.08
C GLY A 187 20.03 -14.97 -6.94
N GLY A 188 19.84 -15.02 -8.26
CA GLY A 188 20.86 -15.49 -9.20
C GLY A 188 22.13 -14.64 -9.20
N ILE A 189 22.00 -13.33 -9.26
CA ILE A 189 23.12 -12.38 -9.25
C ILE A 189 23.88 -12.45 -7.91
N SER A 190 23.15 -12.60 -6.80
CA SER A 190 23.75 -12.75 -5.47
C SER A 190 24.52 -14.06 -5.35
N HIS A 191 23.97 -15.16 -5.86
CA HIS A 191 24.62 -16.47 -5.83
C HIS A 191 25.95 -16.51 -6.62
N GLU A 192 26.03 -15.76 -7.70
CA GLU A 192 27.24 -15.63 -8.53
C GLU A 192 28.27 -14.64 -7.95
N GLY A 193 28.02 -14.07 -6.76
CA GLY A 193 28.93 -13.15 -6.08
C GLY A 193 29.11 -11.78 -6.75
N VAL A 194 28.28 -11.43 -7.72
CA VAL A 194 28.36 -10.16 -8.43
C VAL A 194 28.05 -8.99 -7.51
N ILE A 195 27.12 -9.17 -6.55
CA ILE A 195 26.75 -8.13 -5.59
C ILE A 195 27.94 -7.85 -4.66
N ASP A 196 28.64 -8.89 -4.20
CA ASP A 196 29.82 -8.74 -3.34
C ASP A 196 30.98 -8.05 -4.07
N ALA A 197 31.15 -8.35 -5.34
CA ALA A 197 32.15 -7.68 -6.18
C ALA A 197 31.82 -6.19 -6.39
N LEU A 198 30.55 -5.82 -6.54
CA LEU A 198 30.12 -4.42 -6.68
C LEU A 198 30.19 -3.64 -5.35
N ALA A 199 29.97 -4.32 -4.22
CA ALA A 199 30.04 -3.70 -2.89
C ALA A 199 31.48 -3.40 -2.44
N GLN A 200 32.48 -3.98 -3.09
CA GLN A 200 33.91 -3.78 -2.82
C GLN A 200 34.55 -2.66 -3.71
N LEU A 201 33.79 -2.10 -4.64
CA LEU A 201 34.19 -0.97 -5.48
C LEU A 201 33.84 0.38 -4.83
#